data_f8baea5251d6a6f7c1a34d037a127ce0
#
_entry.id   f8baea5251d6a6f7c1a34d037a127ce0
#
_cell.length_a   1.000
_cell.length_b   1.000
_cell.length_c   1.000
_cell.angle_alpha   90.00
_cell.angle_beta   90.00
_cell.angle_gamma   90.00
#
_symmetry.space_group_name_H-M   'P 1'
#
loop_
_entity.id
_entity.type
_entity.pdbx_description
1 polymer ?
#
loop_
_entity_poly.entity_id
_entity_poly.type
_entity_poly.pdbx_seq_one_letter_code
_entity_poly.pdbx_strand_id
1 'polypeptide(L)'
;MAAQAHTLRLVLGDQLNSGHSWWQHVDPEVVYVLMEVRQETDYVLHHAQKILAIFAAMRDFARQLRAAGHRVRYVALDNASNRQSITDNLVALAAHYGARNVQWQQPDEWRLDAQLQAWATSPSHALSCEAVDSEHFLSTRDELATLMRGRQQWLMEHFYRHMRRRHQLLLDARGEPEGGQWNYDHDNRKPWPGTPPEPTDWRPQHDHSALWKMLQAAGVASFGSPQASAFRWPLNRAEALACLDAFLATALPHFGDYEDAMASEAPRLFHSLLSFALNVKMLHPLEVLQRAEAAWRAGLAPLAAVEGFVRQILGWREYVRGIYWAHMPGYETRNALEHHQALPSWFWSGKTRMRCLHLAITQSLQTAHAHHIQRLMVIGNFALLAGLDPQALHRWYLGVYIDAFEWVELPKDRKSVV
;
A
#
# COMPACT_ATOMS: atom_id res chain seq x y z
N MET A 1 2.27 -8.16 39.04
CA MET A 1 1.84 -9.19 38.06
C MET A 1 1.22 -8.46 36.87
N ALA A 2 1.58 -8.80 35.63
CA ALA A 2 0.90 -8.24 34.47
C ALA A 2 -0.59 -8.64 34.54
N ALA A 3 -1.47 -7.71 34.20
CA ALA A 3 -2.90 -8.04 34.14
C ALA A 3 -3.11 -9.11 33.05
N GLN A 4 -3.67 -10.27 33.43
CA GLN A 4 -3.94 -11.39 32.54
C GLN A 4 -4.78 -10.96 31.32
N ALA A 5 -4.63 -11.65 30.21
CA ALA A 5 -5.47 -11.50 29.03
C ALA A 5 -5.76 -12.88 28.44
N HIS A 6 -6.96 -13.08 27.92
CA HIS A 6 -7.35 -14.35 27.31
C HIS A 6 -6.87 -14.44 25.85
N THR A 7 -6.86 -13.31 25.16
CA THR A 7 -6.58 -13.23 23.72
C THR A 7 -5.54 -12.17 23.38
N LEU A 8 -4.59 -12.50 22.53
CA LEU A 8 -3.73 -11.54 21.84
C LEU A 8 -4.26 -11.31 20.42
N ARG A 9 -4.35 -10.06 19.99
CA ARG A 9 -4.69 -9.67 18.61
C ARG A 9 -3.50 -8.98 17.96
N LEU A 10 -2.88 -9.65 16.99
CA LEU A 10 -1.78 -9.08 16.21
C LEU A 10 -2.30 -8.07 15.18
N VAL A 11 -1.68 -6.92 15.13
CA VAL A 11 -1.89 -5.88 14.12
C VAL A 11 -0.58 -5.60 13.41
N LEU A 12 -0.52 -5.86 12.10
CA LEU A 12 0.66 -5.62 11.27
C LEU A 12 0.78 -4.15 10.88
N GLY A 13 1.95 -3.76 10.38
CA GLY A 13 2.25 -2.36 10.02
C GLY A 13 1.41 -1.79 8.88
N ASP A 14 0.80 -2.64 8.07
CA ASP A 14 -0.13 -2.28 7.00
C ASP A 14 -1.62 -2.46 7.38
N GLN A 15 -1.95 -2.69 8.66
CA GLN A 15 -3.31 -2.99 9.13
C GLN A 15 -3.86 -1.89 10.06
N LEU A 16 -3.66 -0.62 9.67
CA LEU A 16 -4.00 0.54 10.50
C LEU A 16 -5.41 1.08 10.22
N ASN A 17 -6.37 0.16 10.00
CA ASN A 17 -7.78 0.47 9.77
C ASN A 17 -8.49 0.78 11.09
N SER A 18 -8.73 2.07 11.38
CA SER A 18 -9.45 2.49 12.58
C SER A 18 -10.96 2.17 12.55
N GLY A 19 -11.50 1.74 11.41
CA GLY A 19 -12.90 1.32 11.24
C GLY A 19 -13.14 -0.18 11.38
N HIS A 20 -12.09 -0.98 11.65
CA HIS A 20 -12.22 -2.43 11.78
C HIS A 20 -13.09 -2.82 12.98
N SER A 21 -13.87 -3.89 12.87
CA SER A 21 -14.81 -4.38 13.90
C SER A 21 -14.16 -4.67 15.27
N TRP A 22 -12.86 -4.97 15.28
CA TRP A 22 -12.10 -5.17 16.52
C TRP A 22 -12.14 -4.00 17.51
N TRP A 23 -12.35 -2.78 17.02
CA TRP A 23 -12.32 -1.54 17.82
C TRP A 23 -13.70 -1.08 18.29
N GLN A 24 -14.79 -1.75 17.89
CA GLN A 24 -16.15 -1.33 18.23
C GLN A 24 -16.43 -1.41 19.72
N HIS A 25 -15.79 -2.34 20.43
CA HIS A 25 -15.97 -2.54 21.87
C HIS A 25 -14.62 -2.72 22.57
N VAL A 26 -14.45 -2.08 23.72
CA VAL A 26 -13.30 -2.28 24.59
C VAL A 26 -13.49 -3.59 25.37
N ASP A 27 -12.58 -4.54 25.16
CA ASP A 27 -12.57 -5.83 25.84
C ASP A 27 -11.34 -5.93 26.76
N PRO A 28 -11.52 -6.00 28.10
CA PRO A 28 -10.40 -6.11 29.03
C PRO A 28 -9.64 -7.44 28.95
N GLU A 29 -10.20 -8.46 28.33
CA GLU A 29 -9.58 -9.77 28.11
C GLU A 29 -8.69 -9.83 26.87
N VAL A 30 -8.70 -8.76 26.05
CA VAL A 30 -7.93 -8.68 24.81
C VAL A 30 -6.75 -7.72 24.96
N VAL A 31 -5.58 -8.13 24.48
CA VAL A 31 -4.41 -7.26 24.27
C VAL A 31 -4.07 -7.19 22.80
N TYR A 32 -4.11 -6.00 22.24
CA TYR A 32 -3.67 -5.74 20.87
C TYR A 32 -2.15 -5.58 20.84
N VAL A 33 -1.50 -6.27 19.92
CA VAL A 33 -0.05 -6.34 19.81
C VAL A 33 0.40 -5.71 18.49
N LEU A 34 1.18 -4.65 18.57
CA LEU A 34 1.92 -4.07 17.45
C LEU A 34 3.41 -4.19 17.76
N MET A 35 4.22 -4.52 16.74
CA MET A 35 5.66 -4.72 16.96
C MET A 35 6.49 -4.26 15.77
N GLU A 36 7.59 -3.59 16.07
CA GLU A 36 8.65 -3.27 15.12
C GLU A 36 9.68 -4.39 15.19
N VAL A 37 9.91 -5.11 14.10
CA VAL A 37 10.82 -6.28 14.09
C VAL A 37 11.75 -6.26 12.89
N ARG A 38 12.97 -6.79 13.09
CA ARG A 38 13.97 -6.95 12.02
C ARG A 38 13.48 -7.86 10.89
N GLN A 39 12.66 -8.83 11.21
CA GLN A 39 12.01 -9.67 10.22
C GLN A 39 11.35 -8.84 9.09
N GLU A 40 10.74 -7.68 9.42
CA GLU A 40 10.03 -6.85 8.45
C GLU A 40 10.89 -5.71 7.86
N THR A 41 12.03 -5.39 8.46
CA THR A 41 12.95 -4.39 7.90
C THR A 41 14.04 -5.01 7.01
N ASP A 42 14.30 -6.31 7.13
CA ASP A 42 15.51 -6.93 6.58
C ASP A 42 15.23 -7.90 5.41
N TYR A 43 13.96 -8.26 5.12
CA TYR A 43 13.65 -9.20 4.03
C TYR A 43 13.91 -8.60 2.63
N VAL A 44 13.86 -7.27 2.51
CA VAL A 44 14.29 -6.49 1.36
C VAL A 44 14.90 -5.18 1.82
N LEU A 45 15.83 -4.61 1.06
CA LEU A 45 16.39 -3.30 1.41
C LEU A 45 15.35 -2.21 1.15
N HIS A 46 14.88 -1.55 2.21
CA HIS A 46 13.83 -0.55 2.15
C HIS A 46 14.34 0.88 2.07
N HIS A 47 13.58 1.75 1.44
CA HIS A 47 13.77 3.19 1.49
C HIS A 47 13.55 3.71 2.91
N ALA A 48 14.43 4.62 3.37
CA ALA A 48 14.38 5.19 4.71
C ALA A 48 13.00 5.79 5.06
N GLN A 49 12.36 6.51 4.13
CA GLN A 49 11.02 7.08 4.35
C GLN A 49 9.95 6.01 4.55
N LYS A 50 10.04 4.85 3.88
CA LYS A 50 9.07 3.76 4.04
C LYS A 50 9.11 3.19 5.46
N ILE A 51 10.31 2.93 5.98
CA ILE A 51 10.48 2.42 7.35
C ILE A 51 9.97 3.45 8.35
N LEU A 52 10.36 4.73 8.19
CA LEU A 52 9.89 5.83 9.03
C LEU A 52 8.36 5.95 9.02
N ALA A 53 7.74 5.91 7.84
CA ALA A 53 6.29 6.04 7.70
C ALA A 53 5.55 4.93 8.43
N ILE A 54 5.93 3.67 8.18
CA ILE A 54 5.26 2.52 8.79
C ILE A 54 5.40 2.55 10.31
N PHE A 55 6.62 2.75 10.84
CA PHE A 55 6.81 2.75 12.29
C PHE A 55 6.16 3.96 12.97
N ALA A 56 6.24 5.16 12.37
CA ALA A 56 5.56 6.34 12.90
C ALA A 56 4.05 6.16 12.92
N ALA A 57 3.46 5.63 11.83
CA ALA A 57 2.04 5.35 11.75
C ALA A 57 1.58 4.28 12.74
N MET A 58 2.34 3.19 12.91
CA MET A 58 2.06 2.16 13.92
C MET A 58 2.09 2.72 15.34
N ARG A 59 3.07 3.57 15.67
CA ARG A 59 3.17 4.25 16.98
C ARG A 59 1.97 5.16 17.24
N ASP A 60 1.58 5.93 16.22
CA ASP A 60 0.41 6.80 16.30
C ASP A 60 -0.87 6.01 16.48
N PHE A 61 -1.07 4.95 15.69
CA PHE A 61 -2.23 4.06 15.79
C PHE A 61 -2.33 3.39 17.16
N ALA A 62 -1.22 2.88 17.69
CA ALA A 62 -1.18 2.31 19.04
C ALA A 62 -1.55 3.34 20.13
N ARG A 63 -1.14 4.61 19.95
CA ARG A 63 -1.53 5.71 20.85
C ARG A 63 -3.02 6.00 20.77
N GLN A 64 -3.60 6.04 19.57
CA GLN A 64 -5.03 6.25 19.36
C GLN A 64 -5.86 5.12 19.99
N LEU A 65 -5.49 3.86 19.80
CA LEU A 65 -6.17 2.72 20.42
C LEU A 65 -6.13 2.78 21.94
N ARG A 66 -5.00 3.16 22.54
CA ARG A 66 -4.91 3.36 24.01
C ARG A 66 -5.80 4.50 24.49
N ALA A 67 -5.84 5.61 23.75
CA ALA A 67 -6.71 6.74 24.06
C ALA A 67 -8.19 6.36 23.99
N ALA A 68 -8.56 5.42 23.11
CA ALA A 68 -9.89 4.84 23.02
C ALA A 68 -10.19 3.77 24.11
N GLY A 69 -9.25 3.49 25.01
CA GLY A 69 -9.42 2.56 26.13
C GLY A 69 -8.98 1.13 25.87
N HIS A 70 -8.47 0.81 24.68
CA HIS A 70 -7.98 -0.53 24.37
C HIS A 70 -6.65 -0.85 25.04
N ARG A 71 -6.47 -2.11 25.44
CA ARG A 71 -5.18 -2.59 25.97
C ARG A 71 -4.22 -2.87 24.82
N VAL A 72 -3.17 -2.06 24.71
CA VAL A 72 -2.20 -2.17 23.60
C VAL A 72 -0.79 -2.42 24.12
N ARG A 73 -0.19 -3.52 23.70
CA ARG A 73 1.24 -3.81 23.82
C ARG A 73 1.95 -3.39 22.55
N TYR A 74 2.74 -2.35 22.63
CA TYR A 74 3.64 -1.95 21.57
C TYR A 74 5.06 -2.44 21.89
N VAL A 75 5.68 -3.16 20.96
CA VAL A 75 7.05 -3.65 21.06
C VAL A 75 7.91 -2.86 20.09
N ALA A 76 8.64 -1.87 20.61
CA ALA A 76 9.55 -1.05 19.80
C ALA A 76 10.76 -1.88 19.34
N LEU A 77 11.41 -1.47 18.25
CA LEU A 77 12.54 -2.18 17.66
C LEU A 77 13.71 -2.33 18.62
N ASP A 78 14.00 -1.29 19.38
CA ASP A 78 15.09 -1.20 20.37
C ASP A 78 14.73 -1.75 21.75
N ASN A 79 13.52 -2.30 21.92
CA ASN A 79 13.11 -2.88 23.20
C ASN A 79 13.91 -4.15 23.48
N ALA A 80 14.55 -4.23 24.66
CA ALA A 80 15.38 -5.36 25.06
C ALA A 80 14.64 -6.72 25.09
N SER A 81 13.31 -6.73 25.25
CA SER A 81 12.49 -7.95 25.19
C SER A 81 12.05 -8.33 23.76
N ASN A 82 12.35 -7.50 22.77
CA ASN A 82 11.95 -7.76 21.37
C ASN A 82 12.81 -8.89 20.78
N ARG A 83 12.15 -9.96 20.35
CA ARG A 83 12.81 -11.13 19.75
C ARG A 83 13.05 -10.98 18.24
N GLN A 84 12.72 -9.82 17.68
CA GLN A 84 12.92 -9.47 16.26
C GLN A 84 12.20 -10.41 15.26
N SER A 85 11.27 -11.22 15.75
CA SER A 85 10.41 -12.14 15.01
C SER A 85 8.97 -11.99 15.50
N ILE A 86 8.02 -12.01 14.58
CA ILE A 86 6.59 -11.87 14.90
C ILE A 86 6.14 -13.04 15.77
N THR A 87 6.38 -14.26 15.33
CA THR A 87 5.92 -15.46 16.01
C THR A 87 6.59 -15.68 17.36
N ASP A 88 7.88 -15.39 17.48
CA ASP A 88 8.59 -15.54 18.77
C ASP A 88 8.15 -14.50 19.79
N ASN A 89 7.85 -13.28 19.35
CA ASN A 89 7.25 -12.26 20.19
C ASN A 89 5.83 -12.67 20.63
N LEU A 90 5.00 -13.24 19.75
CA LEU A 90 3.66 -13.72 20.11
C LEU A 90 3.70 -14.82 21.18
N VAL A 91 4.59 -15.81 21.04
CA VAL A 91 4.79 -16.86 22.04
C VAL A 91 5.20 -16.28 23.39
N ALA A 92 6.19 -15.37 23.38
CA ALA A 92 6.66 -14.73 24.61
C ALA A 92 5.58 -13.87 25.30
N LEU A 93 4.80 -13.13 24.52
CA LEU A 93 3.70 -12.30 25.03
C LEU A 93 2.53 -13.15 25.49
N ALA A 94 2.19 -14.26 24.81
CA ALA A 94 1.15 -15.19 25.27
C ALA A 94 1.51 -15.76 26.65
N ALA A 95 2.76 -16.19 26.85
CA ALA A 95 3.24 -16.63 28.15
C ALA A 95 3.19 -15.51 29.22
N HIS A 96 3.56 -14.27 28.83
CA HIS A 96 3.55 -13.12 29.75
C HIS A 96 2.14 -12.73 30.23
N TYR A 97 1.13 -12.78 29.36
CA TYR A 97 -0.25 -12.44 29.68
C TYR A 97 -1.10 -13.65 30.11
N GLY A 98 -0.58 -14.87 30.00
CA GLY A 98 -1.35 -16.10 30.21
C GLY A 98 -2.42 -16.33 29.12
N ALA A 99 -2.21 -15.74 27.93
CA ALA A 99 -3.15 -15.84 26.83
C ALA A 99 -3.14 -17.25 26.22
N ARG A 100 -4.33 -17.70 25.82
CA ARG A 100 -4.54 -19.02 25.17
C ARG A 100 -4.92 -18.89 23.71
N ASN A 101 -5.38 -17.70 23.29
CA ASN A 101 -5.81 -17.43 21.93
C ASN A 101 -4.92 -16.36 21.30
N VAL A 102 -4.61 -16.53 20.02
CA VAL A 102 -3.97 -15.53 19.17
C VAL A 102 -4.82 -15.34 17.92
N GLN A 103 -5.23 -14.11 17.69
CA GLN A 103 -5.96 -13.71 16.49
C GLN A 103 -5.10 -12.74 15.67
N TRP A 104 -5.22 -12.78 14.35
CA TRP A 104 -4.62 -11.79 13.46
C TRP A 104 -5.53 -11.49 12.28
N GLN A 105 -5.41 -10.28 11.71
CA GLN A 105 -6.03 -9.98 10.44
C GLN A 105 -5.22 -10.64 9.32
N GLN A 106 -5.88 -11.20 8.32
CA GLN A 106 -5.22 -11.85 7.18
C GLN A 106 -4.20 -10.91 6.55
N PRO A 107 -2.90 -11.28 6.49
CA PRO A 107 -1.88 -10.48 5.82
C PRO A 107 -2.17 -10.34 4.32
N ASP A 108 -1.77 -9.24 3.72
CA ASP A 108 -1.91 -9.06 2.28
C ASP A 108 -0.70 -9.61 1.50
N GLU A 109 0.34 -10.07 2.18
CA GLU A 109 1.51 -10.71 1.59
C GLU A 109 1.51 -12.21 1.83
N TRP A 110 1.79 -12.98 0.77
CA TRP A 110 1.88 -14.44 0.84
C TRP A 110 2.90 -14.93 1.86
N ARG A 111 4.06 -14.30 1.92
CA ARG A 111 5.14 -14.63 2.85
C ARG A 111 4.66 -14.66 4.30
N LEU A 112 3.99 -13.60 4.74
CA LEU A 112 3.46 -13.49 6.10
C LEU A 112 2.24 -14.38 6.32
N ASP A 113 1.35 -14.49 5.34
CA ASP A 113 0.18 -15.37 5.42
C ASP A 113 0.61 -16.82 5.59
N ALA A 114 1.52 -17.32 4.75
CA ALA A 114 2.06 -18.66 4.84
C ALA A 114 2.81 -18.90 6.16
N GLN A 115 3.60 -17.91 6.62
CA GLN A 115 4.32 -18.00 7.91
C GLN A 115 3.35 -18.16 9.09
N LEU A 116 2.33 -17.30 9.17
CA LEU A 116 1.37 -17.33 10.28
C LEU A 116 0.49 -18.57 10.24
N GLN A 117 0.09 -19.05 9.07
CA GLN A 117 -0.65 -20.31 8.91
C GLN A 117 0.18 -21.51 9.35
N ALA A 118 1.44 -21.58 8.91
CA ALA A 118 2.35 -22.66 9.32
C ALA A 118 2.63 -22.62 10.83
N TRP A 119 2.81 -21.43 11.38
CA TRP A 119 3.00 -21.25 12.82
C TRP A 119 1.75 -21.68 13.61
N ALA A 120 0.54 -21.33 13.16
CA ALA A 120 -0.72 -21.65 13.81
C ALA A 120 -0.95 -23.17 13.99
N THR A 121 -0.42 -23.96 13.07
CA THR A 121 -0.52 -25.43 13.09
C THR A 121 0.70 -26.12 13.71
N SER A 122 1.69 -25.35 14.18
CA SER A 122 2.93 -25.88 14.74
C SER A 122 2.70 -26.51 16.11
N PRO A 123 3.29 -27.69 16.38
CA PRO A 123 3.28 -28.31 17.70
C PRO A 123 4.15 -27.56 18.75
N SER A 124 4.85 -26.50 18.36
CA SER A 124 5.74 -25.74 19.24
C SER A 124 5.03 -24.96 20.32
N HIS A 125 3.71 -24.81 20.25
CA HIS A 125 2.86 -24.12 21.23
C HIS A 125 1.46 -24.73 21.29
N ALA A 126 0.75 -24.46 22.40
CA ALA A 126 -0.64 -24.91 22.61
C ALA A 126 -1.66 -23.75 22.45
N LEU A 127 -1.35 -22.75 21.63
CA LEU A 127 -2.22 -21.60 21.40
C LEU A 127 -3.30 -21.95 20.38
N SER A 128 -4.54 -21.52 20.65
CA SER A 128 -5.60 -21.51 19.65
C SER A 128 -5.39 -20.30 18.74
N CYS A 129 -5.36 -20.51 17.43
CA CYS A 129 -5.00 -19.50 16.45
C CYS A 129 -6.13 -19.29 15.45
N GLU A 130 -6.43 -18.03 15.11
CA GLU A 130 -7.50 -17.67 14.18
C GLU A 130 -7.11 -16.46 13.32
N ALA A 131 -7.35 -16.56 12.01
CA ALA A 131 -7.23 -15.45 11.08
C ALA A 131 -8.60 -14.86 10.77
N VAL A 132 -8.73 -13.53 10.82
CA VAL A 132 -9.96 -12.81 10.48
C VAL A 132 -9.74 -11.93 9.25
N ASP A 133 -10.82 -11.51 8.58
CA ASP A 133 -10.73 -10.58 7.46
C ASP A 133 -10.18 -9.21 7.89
N SER A 134 -9.46 -8.52 7.02
CA SER A 134 -8.94 -7.16 7.27
C SER A 134 -10.00 -6.06 7.13
N GLU A 135 -11.19 -6.40 6.64
CA GLU A 135 -12.33 -5.49 6.40
C GLU A 135 -11.95 -4.24 5.58
N HIS A 136 -11.06 -4.41 4.62
CA HIS A 136 -10.52 -3.28 3.89
C HIS A 136 -10.75 -3.36 2.38
N PHE A 137 -10.58 -4.54 1.79
CA PHE A 137 -10.71 -4.70 0.35
C PHE A 137 -12.18 -4.83 -0.08
N LEU A 138 -12.47 -4.41 -1.30
CA LEU A 138 -13.81 -4.44 -1.86
C LEU A 138 -14.15 -5.79 -2.52
N SER A 139 -13.17 -6.67 -2.66
CA SER A 139 -13.31 -8.02 -3.21
C SER A 139 -12.63 -9.04 -2.29
N THR A 140 -13.10 -10.29 -2.29
CA THR A 140 -12.43 -11.39 -1.60
C THR A 140 -11.18 -11.82 -2.38
N ARG A 141 -10.28 -12.59 -1.74
CA ARG A 141 -9.04 -13.05 -2.37
C ARG A 141 -9.28 -13.92 -3.61
N ASP A 142 -10.37 -14.67 -3.65
CA ASP A 142 -10.74 -15.63 -4.70
C ASP A 142 -11.80 -15.09 -5.69
N GLU A 143 -12.34 -13.90 -5.46
CA GLU A 143 -13.45 -13.37 -6.27
C GLU A 143 -13.06 -13.20 -7.74
N LEU A 144 -11.89 -12.62 -8.03
CA LEU A 144 -11.43 -12.47 -9.41
C LEU A 144 -11.27 -13.84 -10.11
N ALA A 145 -10.64 -14.79 -9.45
CA ALA A 145 -10.44 -16.14 -10.00
C ALA A 145 -11.78 -16.85 -10.26
N THR A 146 -12.74 -16.65 -9.37
CA THR A 146 -14.11 -17.19 -9.52
C THR A 146 -14.84 -16.54 -10.69
N LEU A 147 -14.80 -15.20 -10.81
CA LEU A 147 -15.42 -14.46 -11.90
C LEU A 147 -14.82 -14.78 -13.28
N MET A 148 -13.51 -15.04 -13.31
CA MET A 148 -12.77 -15.29 -14.55
C MET A 148 -12.64 -16.80 -14.90
N ARG A 149 -13.26 -17.69 -14.12
CA ARG A 149 -13.18 -19.13 -14.36
C ARG A 149 -13.60 -19.50 -15.77
N GLY A 150 -12.76 -20.29 -16.46
CA GLY A 150 -13.01 -20.72 -17.83
C GLY A 150 -12.72 -19.68 -18.92
N ARG A 151 -12.28 -18.47 -18.57
CA ARG A 151 -11.88 -17.46 -19.56
C ARG A 151 -10.40 -17.63 -19.91
N GLN A 152 -10.09 -17.53 -21.19
CA GLN A 152 -8.70 -17.55 -21.67
C GLN A 152 -7.89 -16.31 -21.26
N GLN A 153 -8.57 -15.15 -21.23
CA GLN A 153 -7.96 -13.89 -20.84
C GLN A 153 -8.74 -13.24 -19.69
N TRP A 154 -7.99 -12.81 -18.71
CA TRP A 154 -8.51 -12.09 -17.56
C TRP A 154 -8.35 -10.59 -17.81
N LEU A 155 -9.42 -9.94 -18.24
CA LEU A 155 -9.38 -8.51 -18.54
C LEU A 155 -9.88 -7.69 -17.36
N MET A 156 -9.09 -6.70 -16.94
CA MET A 156 -9.44 -5.77 -15.86
C MET A 156 -10.78 -5.08 -16.13
N GLU A 157 -11.07 -4.71 -17.35
CA GLU A 157 -12.31 -4.03 -17.73
C GLU A 157 -13.58 -4.84 -17.38
N HIS A 158 -13.56 -6.17 -17.54
CA HIS A 158 -14.71 -7.02 -17.15
C HIS A 158 -14.90 -7.04 -15.63
N PHE A 159 -13.81 -7.13 -14.87
CA PHE A 159 -13.84 -7.08 -13.43
C PHE A 159 -14.29 -5.69 -12.93
N TYR A 160 -13.79 -4.63 -13.53
CA TYR A 160 -14.17 -3.25 -13.19
C TYR A 160 -15.66 -2.98 -13.35
N ARG A 161 -16.27 -3.40 -14.48
CA ARG A 161 -17.71 -3.28 -14.70
C ARG A 161 -18.52 -4.08 -13.66
N HIS A 162 -18.06 -5.28 -13.30
CA HIS A 162 -18.66 -6.06 -12.23
C HIS A 162 -18.63 -5.31 -10.90
N MET A 163 -17.47 -4.76 -10.52
CA MET A 163 -17.30 -4.02 -9.29
C MET A 163 -18.10 -2.71 -9.26
N ARG A 164 -18.18 -1.98 -10.38
CA ARG A 164 -19.04 -0.78 -10.47
C ARG A 164 -20.51 -1.09 -10.21
N ARG A 165 -21.02 -2.18 -10.79
CA ARG A 165 -22.40 -2.62 -10.55
C ARG A 165 -22.63 -3.05 -9.11
N ARG A 166 -21.68 -3.80 -8.54
CA ARG A 166 -21.77 -4.27 -7.16
C ARG A 166 -21.81 -3.11 -6.15
N HIS A 167 -20.99 -2.10 -6.34
CA HIS A 167 -20.87 -0.96 -5.43
C HIS A 167 -21.71 0.25 -5.85
N GLN A 168 -22.47 0.15 -6.93
CA GLN A 168 -23.37 1.19 -7.47
C GLN A 168 -22.63 2.53 -7.71
N LEU A 169 -21.40 2.46 -8.27
CA LEU A 169 -20.55 3.63 -8.52
C LEU A 169 -20.62 4.09 -9.97
N LEU A 170 -20.84 5.39 -10.18
CA LEU A 170 -20.96 6.05 -11.48
C LEU A 170 -21.99 5.37 -12.40
N LEU A 171 -23.10 4.94 -11.82
CA LEU A 171 -24.23 4.36 -12.54
C LEU A 171 -25.45 5.29 -12.45
N ASP A 172 -26.22 5.31 -13.53
CA ASP A 172 -27.51 5.98 -13.58
C ASP A 172 -28.61 5.15 -12.87
N ALA A 173 -29.82 5.67 -12.82
CA ALA A 173 -30.96 5.00 -12.18
C ALA A 173 -31.37 3.68 -12.86
N ARG A 174 -30.88 3.38 -14.06
CA ARG A 174 -31.14 2.14 -14.81
C ARG A 174 -30.00 1.11 -14.61
N GLY A 175 -28.93 1.47 -13.87
CA GLY A 175 -27.75 0.64 -13.69
C GLY A 175 -26.77 0.67 -14.87
N GLU A 176 -26.96 1.62 -15.79
CA GLU A 176 -26.04 1.85 -16.90
C GLU A 176 -24.97 2.91 -16.51
N PRO A 177 -23.80 2.91 -17.18
CA PRO A 177 -22.73 3.83 -16.83
C PRO A 177 -23.13 5.29 -17.08
N GLU A 178 -22.86 6.16 -16.13
CA GLU A 178 -23.06 7.60 -16.28
C GLU A 178 -22.31 8.11 -17.52
N GLY A 179 -22.99 9.00 -18.30
CA GLY A 179 -22.48 9.49 -19.57
C GLY A 179 -22.45 8.45 -20.70
N GLY A 180 -23.04 7.25 -20.51
CA GLY A 180 -23.19 6.22 -21.54
C GLY A 180 -21.92 5.40 -21.85
N GLN A 181 -20.80 5.62 -21.14
CA GLN A 181 -19.55 4.91 -21.37
C GLN A 181 -18.99 4.30 -20.08
N TRP A 182 -18.42 3.09 -20.20
CA TRP A 182 -17.76 2.42 -19.09
C TRP A 182 -16.34 2.96 -18.83
N ASN A 183 -15.73 3.61 -19.82
CA ASN A 183 -14.33 4.00 -19.82
C ASN A 183 -14.17 5.32 -20.59
N TYR A 184 -13.52 6.30 -19.96
CA TYR A 184 -13.22 7.62 -20.52
C TYR A 184 -11.71 7.85 -20.74
N ASP A 185 -10.90 6.79 -20.78
CA ASP A 185 -9.45 6.84 -20.89
C ASP A 185 -8.96 7.61 -22.15
N HIS A 186 -9.74 7.60 -23.22
CA HIS A 186 -9.42 8.32 -24.46
C HIS A 186 -9.60 9.85 -24.35
N ASP A 187 -10.39 10.32 -23.40
CA ASP A 187 -10.60 11.75 -23.13
C ASP A 187 -9.51 12.34 -22.23
N ASN A 188 -8.75 11.47 -21.57
CA ASN A 188 -7.63 11.77 -20.69
C ASN A 188 -6.31 11.81 -21.51
N ARG A 189 -5.15 11.89 -20.87
CA ARG A 189 -3.79 11.78 -21.49
C ARG A 189 -3.35 12.99 -22.30
N LYS A 190 -3.71 14.18 -21.90
CA LYS A 190 -3.21 15.42 -22.53
C LYS A 190 -1.78 15.71 -22.06
N PRO A 191 -0.91 16.28 -22.93
CA PRO A 191 0.35 16.83 -22.47
C PRO A 191 0.08 18.03 -21.56
N TRP A 192 0.81 18.13 -20.43
CA TRP A 192 0.68 19.28 -19.55
C TRP A 192 1.47 20.48 -20.10
N PRO A 193 0.81 21.62 -20.38
CA PRO A 193 1.46 22.79 -20.99
C PRO A 193 2.05 23.77 -19.95
N GLY A 194 2.18 23.40 -18.68
CA GLY A 194 2.60 24.27 -17.58
C GLY A 194 1.45 25.00 -16.89
N THR A 195 0.22 24.82 -17.36
CA THR A 195 -0.99 25.42 -16.76
C THR A 195 -2.17 24.44 -16.80
N PRO A 196 -2.99 24.34 -15.74
CA PRO A 196 -2.81 25.02 -14.43
C PRO A 196 -1.53 24.57 -13.73
N PRO A 197 -0.99 25.37 -12.80
CA PRO A 197 0.21 24.99 -12.05
C PRO A 197 -0.05 23.76 -11.18
N GLU A 198 1.02 22.98 -10.91
CA GLU A 198 0.95 21.89 -9.93
C GLU A 198 0.39 22.46 -8.58
N PRO A 199 -0.60 21.80 -7.96
CA PRO A 199 -1.13 22.26 -6.68
C PRO A 199 -0.05 22.32 -5.59
N THR A 200 -0.20 23.24 -4.65
CA THR A 200 0.66 23.28 -3.45
C THR A 200 0.64 21.94 -2.72
N ASP A 201 1.77 21.53 -2.18
CA ASP A 201 1.87 20.27 -1.45
C ASP A 201 1.02 20.34 -0.16
N TRP A 202 -0.09 19.64 -0.16
CA TRP A 202 -1.06 19.57 0.93
C TRP A 202 -0.74 18.53 2.01
N ARG A 203 0.34 17.76 1.83
CA ARG A 203 0.72 16.73 2.79
C ARG A 203 1.17 17.37 4.11
N PRO A 204 0.91 16.71 5.26
CA PRO A 204 1.37 17.18 6.56
C PRO A 204 2.90 17.28 6.62
N GLN A 205 3.41 17.90 7.67
CA GLN A 205 4.84 17.92 7.95
C GLN A 205 5.09 17.49 9.38
N HIS A 206 6.04 16.55 9.55
CA HIS A 206 6.43 15.96 10.83
C HIS A 206 7.93 16.03 11.03
N ASP A 207 8.35 16.00 12.29
CA ASP A 207 9.75 15.73 12.68
C ASP A 207 9.85 14.35 13.31
N HIS A 208 10.50 13.43 12.59
CA HIS A 208 10.80 12.07 13.01
C HIS A 208 12.31 11.84 13.19
N SER A 209 13.09 12.90 13.44
CA SER A 209 14.54 12.82 13.64
C SER A 209 14.92 11.87 14.78
N ALA A 210 14.12 11.83 15.86
CA ALA A 210 14.37 10.91 16.98
C ALA A 210 14.17 9.44 16.58
N LEU A 211 13.09 9.14 15.83
CA LEU A 211 12.85 7.79 15.30
C LEU A 211 13.95 7.39 14.33
N TRP A 212 14.37 8.29 13.45
CA TRP A 212 15.46 8.03 12.51
C TRP A 212 16.78 7.71 13.22
N LYS A 213 17.14 8.47 14.24
CA LYS A 213 18.34 8.19 15.08
C LYS A 213 18.25 6.82 15.74
N MET A 214 17.09 6.42 16.24
CA MET A 214 16.87 5.09 16.83
C MET A 214 17.07 3.99 15.78
N LEU A 215 16.52 4.14 14.57
CA LEU A 215 16.70 3.17 13.48
C LEU A 215 18.18 3.01 13.08
N GLN A 216 18.90 4.12 12.99
CA GLN A 216 20.35 4.11 12.72
C GLN A 216 21.14 3.40 13.83
N ALA A 217 20.83 3.71 15.10
CA ALA A 217 21.47 3.08 16.26
C ALA A 217 21.19 1.57 16.33
N ALA A 218 19.98 1.15 15.90
CA ALA A 218 19.61 -0.26 15.78
C ALA A 218 20.21 -0.96 14.55
N GLY A 219 20.99 -0.25 13.72
CA GLY A 219 21.65 -0.81 12.54
C GLY A 219 20.68 -1.26 11.44
N VAL A 220 19.52 -0.60 11.31
CA VAL A 220 18.58 -0.91 10.22
C VAL A 220 19.13 -0.43 8.88
N ALA A 221 19.38 -1.36 7.97
CA ALA A 221 19.84 -1.04 6.63
C ALA A 221 18.72 -0.35 5.83
N SER A 222 19.08 0.72 5.13
CA SER A 222 18.15 1.47 4.28
C SER A 222 18.87 2.27 3.22
N PHE A 223 18.13 2.80 2.25
CA PHE A 223 18.65 3.71 1.22
C PHE A 223 17.70 4.89 0.98
N GLY A 224 18.08 5.79 0.10
CA GLY A 224 17.31 6.99 -0.21
C GLY A 224 17.41 8.07 0.89
N SER A 225 16.74 9.20 0.67
CA SER A 225 16.72 10.30 1.62
C SER A 225 15.67 10.06 2.72
N PRO A 226 16.00 10.07 4.01
CA PRO A 226 15.02 9.89 5.08
C PRO A 226 14.07 11.07 5.23
N GLN A 227 14.51 12.32 4.93
CA GLN A 227 13.78 13.57 5.17
C GLN A 227 13.13 13.64 6.55
N ALA A 228 13.79 13.11 7.58
CA ALA A 228 13.20 12.84 8.88
C ALA A 228 12.73 14.09 9.62
N SER A 229 13.41 15.24 9.47
CA SER A 229 13.02 16.53 10.08
C SER A 229 11.93 17.28 9.33
N ALA A 230 11.61 16.86 8.11
CA ALA A 230 10.60 17.48 7.25
C ALA A 230 9.77 16.39 6.54
N PHE A 231 9.41 15.35 7.26
CA PHE A 231 8.68 14.19 6.76
C PHE A 231 7.26 14.58 6.38
N ARG A 232 6.81 14.19 5.18
CA ARG A 232 5.58 14.73 4.60
C ARG A 232 4.50 13.69 4.25
N TRP A 233 4.59 12.48 4.74
CA TRP A 233 3.55 11.48 4.50
C TRP A 233 2.51 11.48 5.64
N PRO A 234 1.19 11.28 5.33
CA PRO A 234 0.17 11.17 6.36
C PRO A 234 0.41 9.91 7.19
N LEU A 235 0.25 10.02 8.52
CA LEU A 235 0.56 8.95 9.47
C LEU A 235 -0.66 8.44 10.22
N ASN A 236 -1.82 9.03 9.96
CA ASN A 236 -3.10 8.63 10.56
C ASN A 236 -4.27 8.97 9.65
N ARG A 237 -5.45 8.45 10.01
CA ARG A 237 -6.68 8.65 9.23
C ARG A 237 -7.07 10.12 9.09
N ALA A 238 -6.92 10.94 10.12
CA ALA A 238 -7.32 12.35 10.07
C ALA A 238 -6.48 13.12 9.04
N GLU A 239 -5.17 12.91 9.03
CA GLU A 239 -4.26 13.49 8.04
C GLU A 239 -4.52 12.95 6.63
N ALA A 240 -4.79 11.64 6.50
CA ALA A 240 -5.12 11.02 5.23
C ALA A 240 -6.43 11.56 4.65
N LEU A 241 -7.44 11.82 5.49
CA LEU A 241 -8.69 12.48 5.07
C LEU A 241 -8.46 13.92 4.64
N ALA A 242 -7.63 14.67 5.35
CA ALA A 242 -7.27 16.04 4.94
C ALA A 242 -6.55 16.05 3.57
N CYS A 243 -5.67 15.08 3.32
CA CYS A 243 -5.06 14.89 2.00
C CYS A 243 -6.10 14.55 0.92
N LEU A 244 -7.07 13.69 1.22
CA LEU A 244 -8.17 13.38 0.30
C LEU A 244 -9.01 14.61 0.00
N ASP A 245 -9.37 15.41 1.00
CA ASP A 245 -10.14 16.64 0.81
C ASP A 245 -9.41 17.64 -0.10
N ALA A 246 -8.12 17.84 0.15
CA ALA A 246 -7.30 18.72 -0.67
C ALA A 246 -7.17 18.21 -2.12
N PHE A 247 -6.99 16.90 -2.31
CA PHE A 247 -6.95 16.28 -3.64
C PHE A 247 -8.27 16.50 -4.40
N LEU A 248 -9.41 16.22 -3.77
CA LEU A 248 -10.74 16.37 -4.37
C LEU A 248 -11.01 17.81 -4.81
N ALA A 249 -10.57 18.77 -4.00
CA ALA A 249 -10.79 20.19 -4.25
C ALA A 249 -9.85 20.79 -5.31
N THR A 250 -8.59 20.32 -5.39
CA THR A 250 -7.55 21.05 -6.14
C THR A 250 -6.95 20.25 -7.30
N ALA A 251 -6.88 18.92 -7.21
CA ALA A 251 -6.20 18.12 -8.20
C ALA A 251 -7.15 17.24 -9.03
N LEU A 252 -8.20 16.68 -8.44
CA LEU A 252 -9.16 15.81 -9.14
C LEU A 252 -9.75 16.46 -10.39
N PRO A 253 -10.09 17.78 -10.44
CA PRO A 253 -10.59 18.41 -11.65
C PRO A 253 -9.67 18.31 -12.87
N HIS A 254 -8.38 18.17 -12.64
CA HIS A 254 -7.33 18.10 -13.65
C HIS A 254 -6.67 16.73 -13.77
N PHE A 255 -7.02 15.79 -12.88
CA PHE A 255 -6.39 14.48 -12.80
C PHE A 255 -6.49 13.73 -14.12
N GLY A 256 -7.69 13.61 -14.70
CA GLY A 256 -7.89 12.88 -15.94
C GLY A 256 -7.06 13.45 -17.09
N ASP A 257 -7.09 14.76 -17.28
CA ASP A 257 -6.34 15.42 -18.38
C ASP A 257 -4.84 15.11 -18.32
N TYR A 258 -4.24 15.04 -17.12
CA TYR A 258 -2.79 14.99 -16.93
C TYR A 258 -2.28 13.76 -16.17
N GLU A 259 -3.09 12.71 -16.02
CA GLU A 259 -2.69 11.50 -15.26
C GLU A 259 -1.45 10.81 -15.86
N ASP A 260 -1.26 10.91 -17.17
CA ASP A 260 -0.14 10.32 -17.90
C ASP A 260 0.99 11.34 -18.23
N ALA A 261 0.82 12.60 -17.83
CA ALA A 261 1.84 13.61 -18.09
C ALA A 261 3.07 13.46 -17.20
N MET A 262 4.23 13.86 -17.69
CA MET A 262 5.49 13.91 -16.94
C MET A 262 6.14 15.28 -17.12
N ALA A 263 6.52 15.90 -16.00
CA ALA A 263 7.26 17.16 -16.00
C ALA A 263 8.35 17.13 -14.93
N SER A 264 9.55 17.54 -15.30
CA SER A 264 10.70 17.54 -14.36
C SER A 264 10.54 18.57 -13.24
N GLU A 265 9.84 19.66 -13.52
CA GLU A 265 9.55 20.77 -12.62
C GLU A 265 8.27 20.57 -11.76
N ALA A 266 7.44 19.58 -12.10
CA ALA A 266 6.18 19.29 -11.42
C ALA A 266 6.07 17.77 -11.13
N PRO A 267 6.82 17.26 -10.16
CA PRO A 267 6.98 15.81 -9.95
C PRO A 267 5.75 15.10 -9.40
N ARG A 268 4.74 15.84 -8.94
CA ARG A 268 3.48 15.28 -8.41
C ARG A 268 2.32 15.51 -9.37
N LEU A 269 2.36 16.58 -10.19
CA LEU A 269 1.26 17.03 -11.03
C LEU A 269 -0.07 17.01 -10.25
N PHE A 270 -1.07 16.29 -10.76
CA PHE A 270 -2.40 16.20 -10.17
C PHE A 270 -2.67 14.83 -9.52
N HIS A 271 -1.62 14.07 -9.19
CA HIS A 271 -1.78 12.77 -8.52
C HIS A 271 -2.18 12.92 -7.06
N SER A 272 -3.02 11.98 -6.58
CA SER A 272 -3.64 12.06 -5.25
C SER A 272 -2.68 11.84 -4.09
N LEU A 273 -1.59 11.10 -4.27
CA LEU A 273 -0.65 10.65 -3.24
C LEU A 273 -1.30 9.86 -2.09
N LEU A 274 -2.48 9.24 -2.33
CA LEU A 274 -3.26 8.51 -1.32
C LEU A 274 -2.88 7.03 -1.24
N SER A 275 -2.03 6.53 -2.13
CA SER A 275 -1.70 5.11 -2.24
C SER A 275 -1.11 4.53 -0.95
N PHE A 276 -0.23 5.25 -0.26
CA PHE A 276 0.28 4.83 1.05
C PHE A 276 -0.85 4.70 2.08
N ALA A 277 -1.67 5.72 2.24
CA ALA A 277 -2.78 5.72 3.20
C ALA A 277 -3.82 4.63 2.91
N LEU A 278 -4.08 4.32 1.63
CA LEU A 278 -4.92 3.20 1.21
C LEU A 278 -4.26 1.84 1.53
N ASN A 279 -2.97 1.70 1.27
CA ASN A 279 -2.29 0.40 1.40
C ASN A 279 -1.98 0.04 2.85
N VAL A 280 -1.79 1.03 3.74
CA VAL A 280 -1.71 0.79 5.20
C VAL A 280 -3.08 0.89 5.89
N LYS A 281 -4.17 1.01 5.12
CA LYS A 281 -5.58 0.94 5.57
C LYS A 281 -6.06 2.12 6.43
N MET A 282 -5.39 3.28 6.36
CA MET A 282 -5.87 4.52 7.00
C MET A 282 -7.16 5.04 6.36
N LEU A 283 -7.32 4.84 5.03
CA LEU A 283 -8.51 5.19 4.26
C LEU A 283 -9.16 3.92 3.71
N HIS A 284 -10.47 3.82 3.84
CA HIS A 284 -11.21 2.74 3.21
C HIS A 284 -11.45 3.06 1.73
N PRO A 285 -11.19 2.14 0.78
CA PRO A 285 -11.31 2.41 -0.65
C PRO A 285 -12.71 2.91 -1.06
N LEU A 286 -13.77 2.30 -0.54
CA LEU A 286 -15.14 2.70 -0.89
C LEU A 286 -15.46 4.14 -0.49
N GLU A 287 -14.98 4.59 0.68
CA GLU A 287 -15.14 5.97 1.14
C GLU A 287 -14.48 6.96 0.16
N VAL A 288 -13.25 6.65 -0.27
CA VAL A 288 -12.52 7.48 -1.25
C VAL A 288 -13.28 7.57 -2.57
N LEU A 289 -13.81 6.43 -3.05
CA LEU A 289 -14.58 6.34 -4.30
C LEU A 289 -15.88 7.12 -4.22
N GLN A 290 -16.65 6.96 -3.13
CA GLN A 290 -17.91 7.66 -2.91
C GLN A 290 -17.71 9.17 -2.82
N ARG A 291 -16.63 9.64 -2.19
CA ARG A 291 -16.31 11.07 -2.11
C ARG A 291 -15.88 11.64 -3.46
N ALA A 292 -15.16 10.88 -4.28
CA ALA A 292 -14.82 11.29 -5.64
C ALA A 292 -16.09 11.36 -6.54
N GLU A 293 -16.99 10.39 -6.44
CA GLU A 293 -18.28 10.44 -7.15
C GLU A 293 -19.13 11.63 -6.67
N ALA A 294 -19.19 11.90 -5.37
CA ALA A 294 -19.91 13.06 -4.83
C ALA A 294 -19.34 14.39 -5.37
N ALA A 295 -18.03 14.51 -5.55
CA ALA A 295 -17.42 15.68 -6.15
C ALA A 295 -17.87 15.89 -7.60
N TRP A 296 -17.96 14.82 -8.40
CA TRP A 296 -18.52 14.91 -9.74
C TRP A 296 -20.01 15.30 -9.72
N ARG A 297 -20.83 14.63 -8.89
CA ARG A 297 -22.28 14.95 -8.80
C ARG A 297 -22.53 16.39 -8.35
N ALA A 298 -21.61 16.97 -7.59
CA ALA A 298 -21.63 18.40 -7.19
C ALA A 298 -21.08 19.34 -8.27
N GLY A 299 -20.63 18.84 -9.43
CA GLY A 299 -20.08 19.66 -10.52
C GLY A 299 -18.66 20.19 -10.23
N LEU A 300 -17.96 19.64 -9.24
CA LEU A 300 -16.61 20.06 -8.87
C LEU A 300 -15.50 19.44 -9.73
N ALA A 301 -15.77 18.31 -10.37
CA ALA A 301 -14.83 17.62 -11.25
C ALA A 301 -15.55 17.00 -12.46
N PRO A 302 -14.91 16.93 -13.65
CA PRO A 302 -15.50 16.32 -14.83
C PRO A 302 -15.58 14.78 -14.68
N LEU A 303 -16.60 14.18 -15.32
CA LEU A 303 -16.84 12.73 -15.25
C LEU A 303 -15.63 11.91 -15.68
N ALA A 304 -14.94 12.31 -16.76
CA ALA A 304 -13.76 11.60 -17.25
C ALA A 304 -12.62 11.51 -16.20
N ALA A 305 -12.36 12.61 -15.48
CA ALA A 305 -11.36 12.61 -14.42
C ALA A 305 -11.76 11.72 -13.23
N VAL A 306 -13.03 11.79 -12.82
CA VAL A 306 -13.54 10.97 -11.72
C VAL A 306 -13.59 9.49 -12.10
N GLU A 307 -14.05 9.14 -13.31
CA GLU A 307 -14.05 7.76 -13.79
C GLU A 307 -12.61 7.22 -13.87
N GLY A 308 -11.67 8.00 -14.42
CA GLY A 308 -10.26 7.64 -14.46
C GLY A 308 -9.71 7.33 -13.06
N PHE A 309 -10.02 8.18 -12.07
CA PHE A 309 -9.61 7.97 -10.67
C PHE A 309 -10.28 6.74 -10.04
N VAL A 310 -11.58 6.58 -10.21
CA VAL A 310 -12.35 5.40 -9.73
C VAL A 310 -11.78 4.11 -10.32
N ARG A 311 -11.42 4.12 -11.59
CA ARG A 311 -10.83 2.96 -12.29
C ARG A 311 -9.47 2.55 -11.72
N GLN A 312 -8.66 3.50 -11.22
CA GLN A 312 -7.39 3.14 -10.58
C GLN A 312 -7.62 2.35 -9.27
N ILE A 313 -8.64 2.70 -8.48
CA ILE A 313 -8.89 2.09 -7.17
C ILE A 313 -9.80 0.86 -7.30
N LEU A 314 -10.99 1.02 -7.87
CA LEU A 314 -11.97 -0.06 -7.99
C LEU A 314 -11.58 -1.10 -9.05
N GLY A 315 -10.97 -0.64 -10.14
CA GLY A 315 -10.48 -1.50 -11.23
C GLY A 315 -9.10 -2.07 -10.89
N TRP A 316 -8.07 -1.26 -11.10
CA TRP A 316 -6.69 -1.75 -11.08
C TRP A 316 -6.24 -2.27 -9.71
N ARG A 317 -6.50 -1.55 -8.62
CA ARG A 317 -6.06 -1.96 -7.28
C ARG A 317 -6.66 -3.31 -6.86
N GLU A 318 -7.98 -3.47 -6.99
CA GLU A 318 -8.66 -4.71 -6.64
C GLU A 318 -8.31 -5.85 -7.62
N TYR A 319 -8.17 -5.55 -8.91
CA TYR A 319 -7.79 -6.52 -9.93
C TYR A 319 -6.38 -7.09 -9.70
N VAL A 320 -5.37 -6.24 -9.44
CA VAL A 320 -4.00 -6.72 -9.22
C VAL A 320 -3.90 -7.56 -7.94
N ARG A 321 -4.68 -7.22 -6.90
CA ARG A 321 -4.79 -8.07 -5.70
C ARG A 321 -5.39 -9.44 -6.04
N GLY A 322 -6.45 -9.46 -6.85
CA GLY A 322 -7.04 -10.71 -7.31
C GLY A 322 -6.07 -11.57 -8.15
N ILE A 323 -5.31 -10.96 -9.06
CA ILE A 323 -4.23 -11.63 -9.81
C ILE A 323 -3.16 -12.20 -8.87
N TYR A 324 -2.72 -11.41 -7.89
CA TYR A 324 -1.73 -11.84 -6.92
C TYR A 324 -2.18 -13.12 -6.20
N TRP A 325 -3.32 -13.10 -5.55
CA TRP A 325 -3.81 -14.25 -4.79
C TRP A 325 -4.13 -15.47 -5.65
N ALA A 326 -4.60 -15.26 -6.89
CA ALA A 326 -4.91 -16.35 -7.82
C ALA A 326 -3.66 -17.11 -8.30
N HIS A 327 -2.48 -16.49 -8.26
CA HIS A 327 -1.27 -17.04 -8.85
C HIS A 327 -0.13 -17.31 -7.86
N MET A 328 -0.21 -16.79 -6.63
CA MET A 328 0.80 -17.11 -5.61
C MET A 328 0.73 -18.57 -5.15
N PRO A 329 1.86 -19.19 -4.74
CA PRO A 329 3.22 -18.62 -4.70
C PRO A 329 3.98 -18.65 -6.03
N GLY A 330 3.52 -19.37 -7.03
CA GLY A 330 4.26 -19.57 -8.30
C GLY A 330 4.43 -18.29 -9.13
N TYR A 331 3.70 -17.22 -8.82
CA TYR A 331 3.79 -15.97 -9.56
C TYR A 331 5.13 -15.25 -9.35
N GLU A 332 5.70 -15.32 -8.17
CA GLU A 332 6.97 -14.67 -7.82
C GLU A 332 8.14 -15.13 -8.70
N THR A 333 8.14 -16.38 -9.13
CA THR A 333 9.24 -16.97 -9.90
C THR A 333 9.07 -16.91 -11.41
N ARG A 334 7.95 -16.37 -11.92
CA ARG A 334 7.72 -16.30 -13.36
C ARG A 334 8.71 -15.36 -14.05
N ASN A 335 9.31 -15.84 -15.14
CA ASN A 335 10.21 -15.07 -16.01
C ASN A 335 10.06 -15.61 -17.45
N ALA A 336 8.96 -15.23 -18.11
CA ALA A 336 8.58 -15.77 -19.41
C ALA A 336 9.57 -15.43 -20.55
N LEU A 337 10.35 -14.36 -20.39
CA LEU A 337 11.33 -13.91 -21.39
C LEU A 337 12.77 -14.32 -21.05
N GLU A 338 12.95 -15.10 -19.96
CA GLU A 338 14.28 -15.58 -19.52
C GLU A 338 15.29 -14.44 -19.31
N HIS A 339 14.85 -13.33 -18.75
CA HIS A 339 15.69 -12.17 -18.46
C HIS A 339 16.50 -12.39 -17.18
N HIS A 340 17.83 -12.23 -17.26
CA HIS A 340 18.75 -12.53 -16.15
C HIS A 340 19.81 -11.44 -15.93
N GLN A 341 19.68 -10.28 -16.59
CA GLN A 341 20.65 -9.20 -16.43
C GLN A 341 20.49 -8.55 -15.04
N ALA A 342 21.60 -8.37 -14.34
CA ALA A 342 21.58 -7.70 -13.03
C ALA A 342 21.14 -6.25 -13.16
N LEU A 343 20.49 -5.71 -12.12
CA LEU A 343 20.16 -4.29 -12.03
C LEU A 343 21.46 -3.46 -12.07
N PRO A 344 21.59 -2.49 -12.98
CA PRO A 344 22.73 -1.59 -12.99
C PRO A 344 22.85 -0.79 -11.67
N SER A 345 24.08 -0.52 -11.23
CA SER A 345 24.35 0.21 -9.97
C SER A 345 23.69 1.59 -9.88
N TRP A 346 23.39 2.21 -11.03
CA TRP A 346 22.70 3.50 -11.05
C TRP A 346 21.21 3.44 -10.64
N PHE A 347 20.59 2.26 -10.51
CA PHE A 347 19.27 2.11 -9.85
C PHE A 347 19.32 2.59 -8.38
N TRP A 348 20.50 2.53 -7.76
CA TRP A 348 20.71 2.93 -6.36
C TRP A 348 21.25 4.35 -6.20
N SER A 349 21.61 5.02 -7.28
CA SER A 349 22.23 6.35 -7.22
C SER A 349 21.63 7.39 -8.19
N GLY A 350 20.83 6.97 -9.17
CA GLY A 350 20.34 7.81 -10.24
C GLY A 350 21.41 8.27 -11.26
N LYS A 351 22.69 7.86 -11.11
CA LYS A 351 23.81 8.37 -11.92
C LYS A 351 23.89 7.69 -13.27
N THR A 352 23.02 8.07 -14.19
CA THR A 352 23.01 7.62 -15.59
C THR A 352 22.91 8.79 -16.56
N ARG A 353 23.39 8.61 -17.81
CA ARG A 353 23.26 9.59 -18.89
C ARG A 353 21.88 9.56 -19.55
N MET A 354 21.09 8.53 -19.33
CA MET A 354 19.71 8.42 -19.83
C MET A 354 18.80 9.35 -19.03
N ARG A 355 18.53 10.55 -19.55
CA ARG A 355 17.86 11.63 -18.83
C ARG A 355 16.54 11.21 -18.17
N CYS A 356 15.67 10.47 -18.88
CA CYS A 356 14.39 10.03 -18.33
C CYS A 356 14.57 9.10 -17.12
N LEU A 357 15.51 8.16 -17.18
CA LEU A 357 15.83 7.25 -16.07
C LEU A 357 16.50 7.99 -14.91
N HIS A 358 17.44 8.90 -15.24
CA HIS A 358 18.05 9.75 -14.21
C HIS A 358 16.99 10.50 -13.39
N LEU A 359 16.04 11.16 -14.05
CA LEU A 359 14.99 11.94 -13.40
C LEU A 359 14.05 11.03 -12.58
N ALA A 360 13.53 9.96 -13.17
CA ALA A 360 12.58 9.07 -12.51
C ALA A 360 13.20 8.35 -11.31
N ILE A 361 14.43 7.86 -11.42
CA ILE A 361 15.12 7.16 -10.33
C ILE A 361 15.56 8.14 -9.24
N THR A 362 16.09 9.31 -9.61
CA THR A 362 16.48 10.33 -8.63
C THR A 362 15.28 10.79 -7.82
N GLN A 363 14.13 11.04 -8.45
CA GLN A 363 12.88 11.34 -7.75
C GLN A 363 12.50 10.21 -6.79
N SER A 364 12.52 8.95 -7.25
CA SER A 364 12.21 7.78 -6.42
C SER A 364 13.09 7.68 -5.18
N LEU A 365 14.41 7.90 -5.34
CA LEU A 365 15.39 7.87 -4.25
C LEU A 365 15.26 9.06 -3.27
N GLN A 366 14.77 10.21 -3.73
CA GLN A 366 14.60 11.40 -2.89
C GLN A 366 13.28 11.41 -2.13
N THR A 367 12.20 10.91 -2.75
CA THR A 367 10.83 11.10 -2.26
C THR A 367 10.11 9.79 -1.90
N ALA A 368 10.73 8.64 -2.13
CA ALA A 368 10.09 7.32 -2.04
C ALA A 368 8.82 7.20 -2.91
N HIS A 369 8.69 8.05 -3.94
CA HIS A 369 7.51 8.12 -4.79
C HIS A 369 7.88 8.43 -6.25
N ALA A 370 7.17 7.78 -7.15
CA ALA A 370 7.05 8.13 -8.55
C ALA A 370 5.64 7.76 -9.01
N HIS A 371 5.05 8.46 -9.96
CA HIS A 371 3.75 8.09 -10.51
C HIS A 371 3.86 6.94 -11.53
N HIS A 372 2.71 6.38 -11.91
CA HIS A 372 2.63 5.17 -12.75
C HIS A 372 3.48 5.26 -14.04
N ILE A 373 3.45 6.39 -14.74
CA ILE A 373 4.20 6.54 -15.98
C ILE A 373 5.71 6.45 -15.74
N GLN A 374 6.22 7.07 -14.68
CA GLN A 374 7.64 6.97 -14.33
C GLN A 374 8.02 5.53 -13.92
N ARG A 375 7.17 4.86 -13.12
CA ARG A 375 7.44 3.50 -12.67
C ARG A 375 7.39 2.52 -13.83
N LEU A 376 6.24 2.39 -14.49
CA LEU A 376 6.02 1.34 -15.48
C LEU A 376 6.54 1.75 -16.85
N MET A 377 6.16 2.94 -17.34
CA MET A 377 6.44 3.30 -18.73
C MET A 377 7.88 3.77 -18.98
N VAL A 378 8.56 4.28 -17.95
CA VAL A 378 9.98 4.66 -18.05
C VAL A 378 10.88 3.56 -17.50
N ILE A 379 10.79 3.28 -16.19
CA ILE A 379 11.72 2.34 -15.53
C ILE A 379 11.39 0.89 -15.93
N GLY A 380 10.13 0.48 -15.91
CA GLY A 380 9.69 -0.87 -16.24
C GLY A 380 9.96 -1.24 -17.71
N ASN A 381 9.61 -0.35 -18.67
CA ASN A 381 9.90 -0.61 -20.08
C ASN A 381 11.40 -0.69 -20.36
N PHE A 382 12.21 0.18 -19.71
CA PHE A 382 13.66 0.07 -19.84
C PHE A 382 14.15 -1.28 -19.31
N ALA A 383 13.69 -1.71 -18.14
CA ALA A 383 14.09 -2.98 -17.53
C ALA A 383 13.73 -4.16 -18.44
N LEU A 384 12.54 -4.15 -19.04
CA LEU A 384 12.10 -5.14 -20.00
C LEU A 384 13.02 -5.18 -21.22
N LEU A 385 13.25 -4.03 -21.88
CA LEU A 385 14.06 -3.94 -23.09
C LEU A 385 15.54 -4.27 -22.83
N ALA A 386 16.05 -3.99 -21.63
CA ALA A 386 17.42 -4.29 -21.23
C ALA A 386 17.59 -5.73 -20.72
N GLY A 387 16.53 -6.54 -20.66
CA GLY A 387 16.61 -7.93 -20.19
C GLY A 387 16.95 -8.06 -18.71
N LEU A 388 16.57 -7.06 -17.88
CA LEU A 388 16.87 -7.10 -16.45
C LEU A 388 16.06 -8.20 -15.74
N ASP A 389 16.67 -8.82 -14.74
CA ASP A 389 16.03 -9.84 -13.91
C ASP A 389 14.76 -9.29 -13.23
N PRO A 390 13.57 -9.86 -13.52
CA PRO A 390 12.32 -9.38 -12.96
C PRO A 390 12.24 -9.52 -11.44
N GLN A 391 12.92 -10.49 -10.82
CA GLN A 391 12.96 -10.63 -9.36
C GLN A 391 13.81 -9.54 -8.73
N ALA A 392 14.95 -9.19 -9.33
CA ALA A 392 15.79 -8.09 -8.85
C ALA A 392 15.06 -6.74 -8.97
N LEU A 393 14.33 -6.53 -10.08
CA LEU A 393 13.53 -5.34 -10.30
C LEU A 393 12.37 -5.25 -9.27
N HIS A 394 11.65 -6.37 -9.06
CA HIS A 394 10.58 -6.44 -8.07
C HIS A 394 11.09 -6.07 -6.67
N ARG A 395 12.21 -6.64 -6.22
CA ARG A 395 12.81 -6.30 -4.91
C ARG A 395 13.18 -4.81 -4.82
N TRP A 396 13.67 -4.22 -5.91
CA TRP A 396 13.97 -2.80 -5.95
C TRP A 396 12.69 -1.94 -5.84
N TYR A 397 11.64 -2.27 -6.59
CA TYR A 397 10.35 -1.56 -6.51
C TYR A 397 9.73 -1.71 -5.12
N LEU A 398 9.70 -2.93 -4.60
CA LEU A 398 9.18 -3.20 -3.26
C LEU A 398 9.92 -2.41 -2.18
N GLY A 399 11.23 -2.24 -2.35
CA GLY A 399 12.05 -1.46 -1.43
C GLY A 399 11.88 0.05 -1.57
N VAL A 400 11.85 0.59 -2.79
CA VAL A 400 12.01 2.03 -3.05
C VAL A 400 10.75 2.85 -2.79
N TYR A 401 9.55 2.32 -3.07
CA TYR A 401 8.33 3.10 -2.96
C TYR A 401 7.65 2.92 -1.61
N ILE A 402 7.17 4.03 -1.05
CA ILE A 402 6.50 4.06 0.24
C ILE A 402 5.19 3.28 0.26
N ASP A 403 4.52 3.25 -0.87
CA ASP A 403 3.23 2.58 -1.09
C ASP A 403 3.37 1.16 -1.65
N ALA A 404 4.61 0.67 -1.81
CA ALA A 404 4.87 -0.66 -2.34
C ALA A 404 4.64 -1.74 -1.28
N PHE A 405 3.75 -2.67 -1.61
CA PHE A 405 3.50 -3.93 -0.92
C PHE A 405 3.49 -5.03 -1.98
N GLU A 406 3.84 -6.26 -1.61
CA GLU A 406 4.05 -7.33 -2.58
C GLU A 406 2.83 -7.56 -3.49
N TRP A 407 1.62 -7.57 -2.90
CA TRP A 407 0.38 -7.79 -3.64
C TRP A 407 0.08 -6.74 -4.72
N VAL A 408 0.58 -5.51 -4.58
CA VAL A 408 0.36 -4.43 -5.54
C VAL A 408 1.52 -4.25 -6.52
N GLU A 409 2.76 -4.53 -6.09
CA GLU A 409 3.93 -4.35 -6.96
C GLU A 409 4.16 -5.57 -7.86
N LEU A 410 4.16 -6.79 -7.31
CA LEU A 410 4.47 -7.99 -8.07
C LEU A 410 3.64 -8.16 -9.35
N PRO A 411 2.29 -7.96 -9.36
CA PRO A 411 1.51 -8.04 -10.59
C PRO A 411 1.69 -6.85 -11.53
N LYS A 412 2.05 -5.66 -11.02
CA LYS A 412 2.28 -4.46 -11.85
C LYS A 412 3.57 -4.55 -12.63
N ASP A 413 4.65 -4.96 -11.98
CA ASP A 413 5.97 -5.07 -12.59
C ASP A 413 5.99 -6.05 -13.76
N ARG A 414 5.11 -7.04 -13.73
CA ARG A 414 5.05 -8.13 -14.70
C ARG A 414 4.01 -7.96 -15.80
N LYS A 415 3.22 -6.90 -15.82
CA LYS A 415 2.30 -6.60 -16.93
C LYS A 415 3.01 -6.49 -18.29
N SER A 416 4.26 -6.06 -18.28
CA SER A 416 5.08 -5.95 -19.48
C SER A 416 5.74 -7.27 -19.88
N VAL A 417 5.60 -8.33 -19.07
CA VAL A 417 6.37 -9.59 -19.22
C VAL A 417 5.48 -10.85 -19.29
N VAL A 418 4.14 -10.68 -19.18
CA VAL A 418 3.17 -11.79 -19.28
C VAL A 418 2.25 -11.61 -20.46
#